data_7d04033604b7a1095b1d143b77924eb0
#
_entry.id   7d04033604b7a1095b1d143b77924eb0
#
_cell.length_a   1.000
_cell.length_b   1.000
_cell.length_c   1.000
_cell.angle_alpha   90.00
_cell.angle_beta   90.00
_cell.angle_gamma   90.00
#
_symmetry.space_group_name_H-M   'P 1'
#
loop_
_entity.id
_entity.type
_entity.pdbx_description
1 polymer ?
#
loop_
_entity_poly.entity_id
_entity_poly.type
_entity_poly.pdbx_seq_one_letter_code
_entity_poly.pdbx_strand_id
1 'polypeptide(L)'
;MPFVENTKIYAMNRLERNIIIGSLLGDGSLALYGRSKNAYYREHGCTKQVPYRKWKADKLKNLDFKILTNCKNPQLRSPSNKLYTNIYNAFYINGEKTITKENLLLLDHPIGLSCLYMDDGSLVIDSSKRKNGSIYIFPRISIYTLNFSEDENILLKNHIKKTFNIDTKLKKRKDGKNFLLEINKRDEIIKFINIVKPFVQEISCMHYKIKLKERFESKRTKLLKYGYKNINDWAETVLKNGYSQEDENFIINSKLTGLTDKEIASALNRSYWGVVDKIRRLKIESKL
;
A
#
# COMPACT_ATOMS: atom_id res chain seq x y z
N MET A 1 -3.41 -6.08 -30.75
CA MET A 1 -4.44 -5.09 -31.07
C MET A 1 -3.98 -3.70 -30.66
N PRO A 2 -4.27 -2.68 -31.43
CA PRO A 2 -3.38 -1.55 -31.55
C PRO A 2 -3.54 -0.50 -30.46
N PHE A 3 -2.41 0.04 -30.05
CA PHE A 3 -2.14 1.16 -29.13
C PHE A 3 -2.87 2.49 -29.48
N VAL A 4 -3.60 2.56 -30.57
CA VAL A 4 -4.14 3.83 -31.13
C VAL A 4 -5.37 4.35 -30.35
N GLU A 5 -6.12 3.51 -29.64
CA GLU A 5 -7.29 3.98 -28.86
C GLU A 5 -6.95 4.50 -27.45
N ASN A 6 -5.73 4.25 -26.97
CA ASN A 6 -5.28 4.72 -25.65
C ASN A 6 -5.04 6.24 -25.58
N THR A 7 -4.86 6.92 -26.71
CA THR A 7 -4.63 8.39 -26.75
C THR A 7 -5.75 9.19 -26.06
N LYS A 8 -7.01 8.73 -26.15
CA LYS A 8 -8.15 9.40 -25.49
C LYS A 8 -8.18 9.19 -23.96
N ILE A 9 -7.63 8.09 -23.45
CA ILE A 9 -7.51 7.86 -22.01
C ILE A 9 -6.43 8.78 -21.43
N TYR A 10 -5.33 8.99 -22.14
CA TYR A 10 -4.28 9.94 -21.75
C TYR A 10 -4.68 11.41 -21.91
N ALA A 11 -5.69 11.72 -22.71
CA ALA A 11 -6.25 13.07 -22.80
C ALA A 11 -7.04 13.50 -21.55
N MET A 12 -7.41 12.55 -20.68
CA MET A 12 -7.98 12.84 -19.36
C MET A 12 -6.92 13.46 -18.44
N ASN A 13 -7.35 14.36 -17.55
CA ASN A 13 -6.47 14.87 -16.50
C ASN A 13 -5.81 13.70 -15.74
N ARG A 14 -4.49 13.80 -15.50
CA ARG A 14 -3.69 12.75 -14.89
C ARG A 14 -4.21 12.33 -13.51
N LEU A 15 -4.68 13.28 -12.70
CA LEU A 15 -5.24 12.99 -11.38
C LEU A 15 -6.56 12.24 -11.48
N GLU A 16 -7.47 12.71 -12.33
CA GLU A 16 -8.77 12.08 -12.59
C GLU A 16 -8.59 10.65 -13.11
N ARG A 17 -7.69 10.45 -14.08
CA ARG A 17 -7.34 9.13 -14.60
C ARG A 17 -6.86 8.22 -13.47
N ASN A 18 -5.92 8.65 -12.66
CA ASN A 18 -5.36 7.84 -11.60
C ASN A 18 -6.38 7.50 -10.51
N ILE A 19 -7.30 8.40 -10.15
CA ILE A 19 -8.40 8.11 -9.22
C ILE A 19 -9.26 6.98 -9.78
N ILE A 20 -9.65 7.07 -11.06
CA ILE A 20 -10.47 6.05 -11.71
C ILE A 20 -9.72 4.71 -11.78
N ILE A 21 -8.48 4.71 -12.25
CA ILE A 21 -7.69 3.48 -12.42
C ILE A 21 -7.37 2.82 -11.07
N GLY A 22 -6.92 3.59 -10.07
CA GLY A 22 -6.68 3.08 -8.72
C GLY A 22 -7.93 2.48 -8.09
N SER A 23 -9.09 3.11 -8.30
CA SER A 23 -10.37 2.58 -7.83
C SER A 23 -10.86 1.37 -8.65
N LEU A 24 -10.56 1.29 -9.94
CA LEU A 24 -10.85 0.08 -10.73
C LEU A 24 -10.03 -1.13 -10.26
N LEU A 25 -8.82 -0.92 -9.79
CA LEU A 25 -8.04 -1.99 -9.16
C LEU A 25 -8.58 -2.41 -7.78
N GLY A 26 -9.43 -1.56 -7.17
CA GLY A 26 -10.12 -1.80 -5.91
C GLY A 26 -11.65 -1.96 -6.11
N ASP A 27 -12.44 -1.17 -5.36
CA ASP A 27 -13.91 -1.26 -5.25
C ASP A 27 -14.68 -0.81 -6.51
N GLY A 28 -14.03 -0.07 -7.42
CA GLY A 28 -14.65 0.45 -8.62
C GLY A 28 -14.89 -0.60 -9.70
N SER A 29 -15.90 -0.37 -10.54
CA SER A 29 -16.19 -1.21 -11.70
C SER A 29 -16.74 -0.39 -12.87
N LEU A 30 -16.54 -0.90 -14.07
CA LEU A 30 -17.16 -0.39 -15.29
C LEU A 30 -18.22 -1.38 -15.76
N ALA A 31 -19.30 -0.86 -16.29
CA ALA A 31 -20.39 -1.68 -16.82
C ALA A 31 -20.98 -1.07 -18.10
N LEU A 32 -21.41 -1.94 -19.00
CA LEU A 32 -22.29 -1.62 -20.12
C LEU A 32 -23.74 -1.81 -19.60
N TYR A 33 -24.60 -0.82 -19.81
CA TYR A 33 -25.96 -0.87 -19.31
C TYR A 33 -26.97 -0.95 -20.45
N GLY A 34 -27.76 -2.03 -20.46
CA GLY A 34 -28.88 -2.20 -21.38
C GLY A 34 -28.51 -1.97 -22.84
N ARG A 35 -29.21 -1.03 -23.48
CA ARG A 35 -28.97 -0.64 -24.90
C ARG A 35 -27.86 0.40 -25.07
N SER A 36 -27.20 0.83 -23.99
CA SER A 36 -26.12 1.82 -24.09
C SER A 36 -24.91 1.22 -24.80
N LYS A 37 -24.41 1.95 -25.81
CA LYS A 37 -23.16 1.62 -26.50
C LYS A 37 -21.92 1.99 -25.69
N ASN A 38 -22.09 2.78 -24.61
CA ASN A 38 -20.99 3.28 -23.80
C ASN A 38 -21.05 2.74 -22.38
N ALA A 39 -19.90 2.42 -21.84
CA ALA A 39 -19.72 2.04 -20.45
C ALA A 39 -19.91 3.25 -19.51
N TYR A 40 -20.16 2.95 -18.24
CA TYR A 40 -20.15 3.91 -17.14
C TYR A 40 -19.41 3.33 -15.94
N TYR A 41 -18.86 4.21 -15.11
CA TYR A 41 -18.22 3.82 -13.85
C TYR A 41 -19.27 3.74 -12.74
N ARG A 42 -19.09 2.73 -11.87
CA ARG A 42 -19.85 2.59 -10.62
C ARG A 42 -18.96 2.07 -9.50
N GLU A 43 -19.24 2.53 -8.27
CA GLU A 43 -18.62 2.07 -7.05
C GLU A 43 -19.65 2.03 -5.93
N HIS A 44 -19.71 0.89 -5.26
CA HIS A 44 -20.56 0.67 -4.10
C HIS A 44 -19.72 0.68 -2.83
N GLY A 45 -20.32 0.91 -1.68
CA GLY A 45 -19.65 0.81 -0.41
C GLY A 45 -20.59 1.11 0.76
N CYS A 46 -20.11 0.87 1.97
CA CYS A 46 -20.91 1.11 3.17
C CYS A 46 -21.15 2.60 3.43
N THR A 47 -22.17 2.90 4.24
CA THR A 47 -22.54 4.27 4.61
C THR A 47 -21.40 5.03 5.29
N LYS A 48 -20.56 4.35 6.07
CA LYS A 48 -19.40 4.96 6.74
C LYS A 48 -18.34 5.51 5.77
N GLN A 49 -18.32 5.02 4.52
CA GLN A 49 -17.39 5.45 3.48
C GLN A 49 -17.99 6.47 2.50
N VAL A 50 -19.21 6.98 2.76
CA VAL A 50 -19.80 8.04 1.94
C VAL A 50 -18.91 9.28 1.82
N PRO A 51 -18.23 9.78 2.89
CA PRO A 51 -17.30 10.90 2.76
C PRO A 51 -16.17 10.64 1.76
N TYR A 52 -15.68 9.42 1.68
CA TYR A 52 -14.64 9.04 0.70
C TYR A 52 -15.18 9.08 -0.74
N ARG A 53 -16.37 8.54 -0.98
CA ARG A 53 -16.99 8.62 -2.32
C ARG A 53 -17.35 10.05 -2.72
N LYS A 54 -17.75 10.90 -1.76
CA LYS A 54 -17.94 12.35 -2.00
C LYS A 54 -16.63 13.00 -2.43
N TRP A 55 -15.54 12.72 -1.72
CA TRP A 55 -14.20 13.20 -2.10
C TRP A 55 -13.82 12.79 -3.53
N LYS A 56 -14.07 11.52 -3.93
CA LYS A 56 -13.89 11.08 -5.33
C LYS A 56 -14.76 11.88 -6.29
N ALA A 57 -16.03 12.07 -5.98
CA ALA A 57 -16.96 12.83 -6.82
C ALA A 57 -16.48 14.28 -7.01
N ASP A 58 -16.02 14.93 -5.95
CA ASP A 58 -15.50 16.31 -6.00
C ASP A 58 -14.21 16.40 -6.85
N LYS A 59 -13.29 15.44 -6.73
CA LYS A 59 -12.08 15.36 -7.56
C LYS A 59 -12.40 15.03 -9.03
N LEU A 60 -13.51 14.35 -9.31
CA LEU A 60 -13.97 13.92 -10.63
C LEU A 60 -15.14 14.76 -11.17
N LYS A 61 -15.38 15.96 -10.62
CA LYS A 61 -16.51 16.83 -11.00
C LYS A 61 -16.55 17.17 -12.49
N ASN A 62 -15.39 17.34 -13.14
CA ASN A 62 -15.30 17.64 -14.58
C ASN A 62 -15.75 16.45 -15.45
N LEU A 63 -15.90 15.27 -14.87
CA LEU A 63 -16.37 14.04 -15.52
C LEU A 63 -17.80 13.67 -15.08
N ASP A 64 -18.52 14.62 -14.45
CA ASP A 64 -19.93 14.50 -14.01
C ASP A 64 -20.20 13.32 -13.07
N PHE A 65 -19.22 12.95 -12.23
CA PHE A 65 -19.44 11.94 -11.20
C PHE A 65 -20.41 12.43 -10.14
N LYS A 66 -21.38 11.57 -9.76
CA LYS A 66 -22.43 11.89 -8.78
C LYS A 66 -22.55 10.77 -7.75
N ILE A 67 -23.01 11.17 -6.56
CA ILE A 67 -23.46 10.22 -5.53
C ILE A 67 -24.94 9.97 -5.71
N LEU A 68 -25.30 8.72 -5.99
CA LEU A 68 -26.69 8.29 -6.03
C LEU A 68 -27.10 7.82 -4.62
N THR A 69 -28.12 8.48 -4.05
CA THR A 69 -28.60 8.22 -2.68
C THR A 69 -29.90 7.39 -2.65
N ASN A 70 -30.56 7.21 -3.79
CA ASN A 70 -31.85 6.52 -3.91
C ASN A 70 -31.74 4.98 -3.79
N CYS A 71 -30.67 4.48 -3.16
CA CYS A 71 -30.43 3.07 -2.96
C CYS A 71 -29.96 2.82 -1.51
N LYS A 72 -30.14 1.59 -1.04
CA LYS A 72 -29.78 1.19 0.34
C LYS A 72 -28.35 1.61 0.73
N ASN A 73 -27.42 1.55 -0.21
CA ASN A 73 -26.05 2.02 -0.04
C ASN A 73 -25.74 3.07 -1.12
N PRO A 74 -25.35 4.30 -0.76
CA PRO A 74 -24.97 5.33 -1.72
C PRO A 74 -23.88 4.87 -2.68
N GLN A 75 -24.08 5.15 -3.97
CA GLN A 75 -23.16 4.75 -5.04
C GLN A 75 -22.48 5.97 -5.64
N LEU A 76 -21.20 5.87 -5.94
CA LEU A 76 -20.51 6.78 -6.84
C LEU A 76 -20.73 6.30 -8.28
N ARG A 77 -21.18 7.20 -9.16
CA ARG A 77 -21.49 6.85 -10.54
C ARG A 77 -21.14 7.97 -11.51
N SER A 78 -20.63 7.59 -12.69
CA SER A 78 -20.46 8.48 -13.84
C SER A 78 -21.64 8.40 -14.81
N PRO A 79 -21.80 9.36 -15.73
CA PRO A 79 -22.61 9.17 -16.93
C PRO A 79 -21.97 8.09 -17.82
N SER A 80 -22.77 7.54 -18.77
CA SER A 80 -22.22 6.70 -19.84
C SER A 80 -21.45 7.55 -20.85
N ASN A 81 -20.21 7.16 -21.16
CA ASN A 81 -19.35 7.92 -22.06
C ASN A 81 -18.36 7.00 -22.78
N LYS A 82 -17.98 7.38 -24.01
CA LYS A 82 -16.96 6.67 -24.82
C LYS A 82 -15.62 6.54 -24.09
N LEU A 83 -15.28 7.52 -23.24
CA LEU A 83 -14.12 7.49 -22.38
C LEU A 83 -14.08 6.22 -21.51
N TYR A 84 -15.19 5.94 -20.80
CA TYR A 84 -15.31 4.75 -19.95
C TYR A 84 -15.37 3.45 -20.75
N THR A 85 -15.86 3.50 -21.98
CA THR A 85 -15.81 2.36 -22.90
C THR A 85 -14.36 2.04 -23.28
N ASN A 86 -13.54 3.05 -23.52
CA ASN A 86 -12.11 2.85 -23.80
C ASN A 86 -11.39 2.23 -22.61
N ILE A 87 -11.69 2.70 -21.38
CA ILE A 87 -11.12 2.11 -20.15
C ILE A 87 -11.68 0.69 -19.94
N TYR A 88 -12.96 0.46 -20.23
CA TYR A 88 -13.56 -0.89 -20.17
C TYR A 88 -12.81 -1.86 -21.07
N ASN A 89 -12.60 -1.49 -22.33
CA ASN A 89 -11.87 -2.33 -23.29
C ASN A 89 -10.41 -2.58 -22.90
N ALA A 90 -9.80 -1.66 -22.12
CA ALA A 90 -8.44 -1.83 -21.60
C ALA A 90 -8.37 -2.74 -20.37
N PHE A 91 -9.44 -2.82 -19.58
CA PHE A 91 -9.45 -3.52 -18.27
C PHE A 91 -10.35 -4.75 -18.24
N TYR A 92 -11.18 -5.01 -19.24
CA TYR A 92 -12.09 -6.15 -19.22
C TYR A 92 -11.87 -7.04 -20.45
N ILE A 93 -11.57 -8.30 -20.20
CA ILE A 93 -11.43 -9.36 -21.19
C ILE A 93 -12.53 -10.37 -20.93
N ASN A 94 -13.40 -10.62 -21.92
CA ASN A 94 -14.56 -11.51 -21.78
C ASN A 94 -15.49 -11.16 -20.60
N GLY A 95 -15.58 -9.86 -20.25
CA GLY A 95 -16.39 -9.37 -19.14
C GLY A 95 -15.72 -9.47 -17.76
N GLU A 96 -14.54 -10.04 -17.66
CA GLU A 96 -13.76 -10.13 -16.42
C GLU A 96 -12.70 -9.02 -16.34
N LYS A 97 -12.57 -8.41 -15.17
CA LYS A 97 -11.60 -7.37 -14.91
C LYS A 97 -10.19 -7.98 -14.87
N THR A 98 -9.29 -7.47 -15.69
CA THR A 98 -7.95 -8.06 -15.91
C THR A 98 -6.86 -7.02 -15.82
N ILE A 99 -5.72 -7.40 -15.21
CA ILE A 99 -4.50 -6.58 -15.15
C ILE A 99 -3.56 -7.01 -16.27
N THR A 100 -3.09 -6.03 -17.07
CA THR A 100 -2.05 -6.21 -18.08
C THR A 100 -0.92 -5.21 -17.85
N LYS A 101 0.22 -5.43 -18.52
CA LYS A 101 1.34 -4.46 -18.47
C LYS A 101 0.92 -3.10 -19.01
N GLU A 102 0.10 -3.11 -20.06
CA GLU A 102 -0.36 -1.91 -20.78
C GLU A 102 -1.33 -1.09 -19.93
N ASN A 103 -2.33 -1.73 -19.30
CA ASN A 103 -3.31 -0.98 -18.52
C ASN A 103 -2.74 -0.46 -17.18
N LEU A 104 -1.72 -1.12 -16.62
CA LEU A 104 -1.00 -0.63 -15.45
C LEU A 104 -0.24 0.67 -15.71
N LEU A 105 0.18 0.97 -16.95
CA LEU A 105 0.83 2.24 -17.27
C LEU A 105 -0.07 3.46 -17.00
N LEU A 106 -1.38 3.26 -16.90
CA LEU A 106 -2.35 4.29 -16.54
C LEU A 106 -2.32 4.64 -15.04
N LEU A 107 -1.71 3.78 -14.20
CA LEU A 107 -1.52 4.00 -12.76
C LEU A 107 -0.10 4.58 -12.52
N ASP A 108 0.07 5.86 -12.73
CA ASP A 108 1.37 6.53 -12.74
C ASP A 108 1.50 7.69 -11.72
N HIS A 109 0.48 7.88 -10.86
CA HIS A 109 0.46 8.96 -9.87
C HIS A 109 0.08 8.42 -8.46
N PRO A 110 0.70 8.94 -7.37
CA PRO A 110 0.43 8.51 -5.99
C PRO A 110 -1.04 8.50 -5.58
N ILE A 111 -1.87 9.39 -6.12
CA ILE A 111 -3.32 9.42 -5.82
C ILE A 111 -4.01 8.12 -6.25
N GLY A 112 -3.58 7.49 -7.35
CA GLY A 112 -4.12 6.21 -7.80
C GLY A 112 -3.77 5.06 -6.85
N LEU A 113 -2.49 5.00 -6.42
CA LEU A 113 -2.06 4.05 -5.40
C LEU A 113 -2.82 4.27 -4.07
N SER A 114 -3.11 5.53 -3.73
CA SER A 114 -3.87 5.88 -2.54
C SER A 114 -5.33 5.42 -2.64
N CYS A 115 -5.97 5.55 -3.82
CA CYS A 115 -7.32 5.03 -4.05
C CYS A 115 -7.35 3.50 -3.91
N LEU A 116 -6.44 2.77 -4.56
CA LEU A 116 -6.32 1.33 -4.40
C LEU A 116 -6.14 0.94 -2.92
N TYR A 117 -5.29 1.67 -2.17
CA TYR A 117 -5.09 1.41 -0.75
C TYR A 117 -6.31 1.77 0.10
N MET A 118 -7.01 2.85 -0.19
CA MET A 118 -8.22 3.22 0.54
C MET A 118 -9.37 2.24 0.29
N ASP A 119 -9.47 1.70 -0.90
CA ASP A 119 -10.43 0.66 -1.26
C ASP A 119 -10.04 -0.67 -0.57
N ASP A 120 -8.99 -1.32 -1.00
CA ASP A 120 -8.63 -2.69 -0.65
C ASP A 120 -7.42 -2.81 0.29
N GLY A 121 -6.88 -1.71 0.81
CA GLY A 121 -5.74 -1.74 1.71
C GLY A 121 -6.12 -1.83 3.19
N SER A 122 -5.19 -2.34 4.00
CA SER A 122 -5.33 -2.40 5.46
C SER A 122 -3.99 -2.20 6.15
N LEU A 123 -3.98 -1.34 7.19
CA LEU A 123 -2.89 -1.24 8.15
C LEU A 123 -3.20 -2.16 9.34
N VAL A 124 -2.43 -3.21 9.51
CA VAL A 124 -2.60 -4.21 10.56
C VAL A 124 -1.43 -4.10 11.54
N ILE A 125 -1.70 -4.21 12.84
CA ILE A 125 -0.67 -4.40 13.86
C ILE A 125 -0.71 -5.86 14.31
N ASP A 126 0.29 -6.61 13.88
CA ASP A 126 0.50 -7.99 14.26
C ASP A 126 1.24 -8.09 15.59
N SER A 127 1.27 -9.28 16.18
CA SER A 127 2.00 -9.56 17.40
C SER A 127 2.64 -10.94 17.36
N SER A 128 3.84 -11.06 17.90
CA SER A 128 4.53 -12.33 18.07
C SER A 128 5.04 -12.48 19.50
N LYS A 129 4.89 -13.66 20.08
CA LYS A 129 5.45 -14.02 21.40
C LYS A 129 6.90 -14.42 21.21
N ARG A 130 7.80 -13.81 21.97
CA ARG A 130 9.23 -14.14 21.98
C ARG A 130 9.53 -15.22 23.01
N LYS A 131 10.69 -15.88 22.90
CA LYS A 131 11.14 -16.95 23.81
C LYS A 131 11.22 -16.49 25.26
N ASN A 132 11.53 -15.23 25.53
CA ASN A 132 11.57 -14.62 26.86
C ASN A 132 10.18 -14.24 27.41
N GLY A 133 9.10 -14.64 26.78
CA GLY A 133 7.72 -14.34 27.18
C GLY A 133 7.21 -12.95 26.80
N SER A 134 8.07 -12.05 26.30
CA SER A 134 7.62 -10.74 25.84
C SER A 134 6.83 -10.86 24.53
N ILE A 135 5.93 -9.89 24.30
CA ILE A 135 5.18 -9.74 23.06
C ILE A 135 5.82 -8.60 22.26
N TYR A 136 6.14 -8.88 21.00
CA TYR A 136 6.57 -7.86 20.05
C TYR A 136 5.44 -7.52 19.10
N ILE A 137 5.08 -6.24 18.99
CA ILE A 137 4.06 -5.74 18.06
C ILE A 137 4.70 -4.96 16.90
N PHE A 138 4.22 -5.20 15.69
CA PHE A 138 4.79 -4.64 14.47
C PHE A 138 3.70 -4.41 13.41
N PRO A 139 3.87 -3.41 12.54
CA PRO A 139 2.90 -3.10 11.50
C PRO A 139 3.10 -3.98 10.27
N ARG A 140 2.03 -4.13 9.52
CA ARG A 140 1.98 -4.72 8.20
C ARG A 140 0.91 -4.00 7.38
N ILE A 141 1.23 -3.68 6.14
CA ILE A 141 0.26 -3.19 5.17
C ILE A 141 -0.09 -4.35 4.25
N SER A 142 -1.38 -4.58 4.02
CA SER A 142 -1.88 -5.55 3.06
C SER A 142 -2.80 -4.86 2.06
N ILE A 143 -2.67 -5.17 0.78
CA ILE A 143 -3.57 -4.75 -0.30
C ILE A 143 -4.23 -6.03 -0.81
N TYR A 144 -5.55 -6.13 -0.64
CA TYR A 144 -6.32 -7.34 -0.90
C TYR A 144 -6.79 -7.41 -2.36
N THR A 145 -5.88 -7.70 -3.24
CA THR A 145 -6.08 -7.86 -4.69
C THR A 145 -6.68 -9.22 -5.04
N LEU A 146 -7.74 -9.63 -4.32
CA LEU A 146 -8.25 -11.00 -4.28
C LEU A 146 -8.91 -11.46 -5.59
N ASN A 147 -9.34 -10.52 -6.42
CA ASN A 147 -10.02 -10.81 -7.68
C ASN A 147 -9.05 -11.06 -8.85
N PHE A 148 -7.74 -10.90 -8.60
CA PHE A 148 -6.72 -11.02 -9.63
C PHE A 148 -5.90 -12.31 -9.44
N SER A 149 -5.51 -12.93 -10.54
CA SER A 149 -4.67 -14.13 -10.58
C SER A 149 -3.27 -13.88 -9.98
N GLU A 150 -2.49 -14.94 -9.82
CA GLU A 150 -1.11 -14.83 -9.35
C GLU A 150 -0.26 -13.97 -10.29
N ASP A 151 -0.34 -14.23 -11.60
CA ASP A 151 0.42 -13.51 -12.63
C ASP A 151 0.05 -12.02 -12.67
N GLU A 152 -1.24 -11.69 -12.57
CA GLU A 152 -1.71 -10.31 -12.50
C GLU A 152 -1.21 -9.60 -11.24
N ASN A 153 -1.18 -10.28 -10.11
CA ASN A 153 -0.60 -9.75 -8.87
C ASN A 153 0.92 -9.55 -8.99
N ILE A 154 1.63 -10.41 -9.72
CA ILE A 154 3.06 -10.22 -10.03
C ILE A 154 3.26 -8.99 -10.91
N LEU A 155 2.41 -8.77 -11.93
CA LEU A 155 2.46 -7.57 -12.76
C LEU A 155 2.24 -6.31 -11.92
N LEU A 156 1.21 -6.29 -11.07
CA LEU A 156 0.91 -5.16 -10.19
C LEU A 156 2.05 -4.89 -9.20
N LYS A 157 2.59 -5.92 -8.57
CA LYS A 157 3.77 -5.84 -7.68
C LYS A 157 4.96 -5.17 -8.37
N ASN A 158 5.29 -5.63 -9.58
CA ASN A 158 6.42 -5.11 -10.35
C ASN A 158 6.17 -3.66 -10.78
N HIS A 159 4.94 -3.32 -11.16
CA HIS A 159 4.53 -1.96 -11.49
C HIS A 159 4.65 -1.02 -10.28
N ILE A 160 4.16 -1.43 -9.10
CA ILE A 160 4.28 -0.66 -7.84
C ILE A 160 5.76 -0.42 -7.52
N LYS A 161 6.62 -1.43 -7.69
CA LYS A 161 8.08 -1.25 -7.48
C LYS A 161 8.66 -0.25 -8.46
N LYS A 162 8.37 -0.40 -9.75
CA LYS A 162 8.92 0.46 -10.81
C LYS A 162 8.46 1.91 -10.69
N THR A 163 7.16 2.13 -10.45
CA THR A 163 6.53 3.45 -10.52
C THR A 163 6.63 4.23 -9.21
N PHE A 164 6.47 3.54 -8.07
CA PHE A 164 6.43 4.18 -6.75
C PHE A 164 7.63 3.81 -5.88
N ASN A 165 8.54 2.97 -6.37
CA ASN A 165 9.71 2.48 -5.68
C ASN A 165 9.36 1.81 -4.33
N ILE A 166 8.26 1.07 -4.23
CA ILE A 166 7.82 0.32 -3.05
C ILE A 166 7.99 -1.18 -3.29
N ASP A 167 8.72 -1.85 -2.39
CA ASP A 167 8.84 -3.30 -2.38
C ASP A 167 7.63 -3.93 -1.70
N THR A 168 6.90 -4.75 -2.44
CA THR A 168 5.81 -5.57 -1.92
C THR A 168 6.14 -7.05 -2.03
N LYS A 169 5.54 -7.88 -1.18
CA LYS A 169 5.61 -9.34 -1.26
C LYS A 169 4.28 -9.89 -1.72
N LEU A 170 4.31 -10.76 -2.71
CA LEU A 170 3.14 -11.58 -3.04
C LEU A 170 2.93 -12.61 -1.94
N LYS A 171 1.71 -12.71 -1.44
CA LYS A 171 1.33 -13.67 -0.42
C LYS A 171 0.06 -14.40 -0.80
N LYS A 172 0.10 -15.71 -0.73
CA LYS A 172 -1.08 -16.55 -0.88
C LYS A 172 -1.91 -16.45 0.39
N ARG A 173 -3.21 -16.28 0.28
CA ARG A 173 -4.14 -16.24 1.41
C ARG A 173 -4.22 -17.61 2.08
N LYS A 174 -4.60 -17.67 3.36
CA LYS A 174 -4.69 -18.92 4.12
C LYS A 174 -5.66 -19.93 3.52
N ASP A 175 -6.68 -19.48 2.81
CA ASP A 175 -7.64 -20.33 2.08
C ASP A 175 -7.03 -20.98 0.82
N GLY A 176 -5.81 -20.60 0.45
CA GLY A 176 -5.08 -21.14 -0.70
C GLY A 176 -5.61 -20.73 -2.07
N LYS A 177 -6.67 -19.92 -2.14
CA LYS A 177 -7.36 -19.59 -3.40
C LYS A 177 -6.93 -18.24 -3.98
N ASN A 178 -6.66 -17.24 -3.13
CA ASN A 178 -6.47 -15.86 -3.54
C ASN A 178 -5.11 -15.33 -3.09
N PHE A 179 -4.67 -14.26 -3.75
CA PHE A 179 -3.41 -13.59 -3.49
C PHE A 179 -3.64 -12.18 -2.94
N LEU A 180 -2.62 -11.64 -2.28
CA LEU A 180 -2.58 -10.27 -1.81
C LEU A 180 -1.15 -9.73 -1.85
N LEU A 181 -0.99 -8.42 -1.91
CA LEU A 181 0.30 -7.77 -1.79
C LEU A 181 0.51 -7.31 -0.34
N GLU A 182 1.69 -7.60 0.21
CA GLU A 182 2.04 -7.29 1.59
C GLU A 182 3.32 -6.45 1.67
N ILE A 183 3.31 -5.41 2.51
CA ILE A 183 4.48 -4.62 2.87
C ILE A 183 4.74 -4.85 4.35
N ASN A 184 5.91 -5.42 4.68
CA ASN A 184 6.26 -5.75 6.06
C ASN A 184 7.67 -5.28 6.47
N LYS A 185 8.47 -4.75 5.52
CA LYS A 185 9.73 -4.10 5.83
C LYS A 185 9.45 -2.69 6.35
N ARG A 186 10.15 -2.30 7.41
CA ARG A 186 9.96 -1.02 8.09
C ARG A 186 10.04 0.18 7.16
N ASP A 187 11.13 0.31 6.44
CA ASP A 187 11.40 1.46 5.58
C ASP A 187 10.37 1.55 4.45
N GLU A 188 9.95 0.40 3.91
CA GLU A 188 8.90 0.33 2.89
C GLU A 188 7.52 0.73 3.43
N ILE A 189 7.20 0.40 4.69
CA ILE A 189 5.95 0.83 5.34
C ILE A 189 5.93 2.34 5.53
N ILE A 190 7.03 2.91 6.04
CA ILE A 190 7.17 4.37 6.24
C ILE A 190 7.04 5.08 4.90
N LYS A 191 7.78 4.61 3.91
CA LYS A 191 7.78 5.16 2.54
C LYS A 191 6.38 5.10 1.91
N PHE A 192 5.70 3.96 2.01
CA PHE A 192 4.34 3.80 1.52
C PHE A 192 3.36 4.77 2.20
N ILE A 193 3.41 4.85 3.53
CA ILE A 193 2.56 5.79 4.29
C ILE A 193 2.83 7.23 3.85
N ASN A 194 4.09 7.63 3.68
CA ASN A 194 4.43 8.99 3.23
C ASN A 194 3.88 9.29 1.82
N ILE A 195 3.86 8.30 0.93
CA ILE A 195 3.29 8.44 -0.44
C ILE A 195 1.77 8.64 -0.40
N VAL A 196 1.05 7.85 0.42
CA VAL A 196 -0.41 7.86 0.42
C VAL A 196 -1.01 8.90 1.37
N LYS A 197 -0.28 9.30 2.41
CA LYS A 197 -0.73 10.22 3.46
C LYS A 197 -1.33 11.53 2.94
N PRO A 198 -0.74 12.25 1.97
CA PRO A 198 -1.28 13.52 1.49
C PRO A 198 -2.74 13.43 1.01
N PHE A 199 -3.13 12.29 0.45
CA PHE A 199 -4.47 12.04 -0.08
C PHE A 199 -5.42 11.44 0.97
N VAL A 200 -4.93 10.49 1.77
CA VAL A 200 -5.73 9.83 2.81
C VAL A 200 -6.13 10.80 3.92
N GLN A 201 -5.26 11.76 4.27
CA GLN A 201 -5.55 12.75 5.32
C GLN A 201 -6.65 13.76 4.95
N GLU A 202 -6.98 13.91 3.66
CA GLU A 202 -8.13 14.73 3.22
C GLU A 202 -9.49 14.08 3.61
N ILE A 203 -9.49 12.80 4.01
CA ILE A 203 -10.71 12.00 4.15
C ILE A 203 -10.78 11.40 5.56
N SER A 204 -11.53 12.05 6.44
CA SER A 204 -11.57 11.70 7.87
C SER A 204 -11.90 10.22 8.14
N CYS A 205 -12.86 9.66 7.38
CA CYS A 205 -13.25 8.25 7.53
C CYS A 205 -12.17 7.24 7.08
N MET A 206 -11.07 7.69 6.44
CA MET A 206 -9.95 6.86 6.00
C MET A 206 -8.68 7.04 6.86
N HIS A 207 -8.65 7.98 7.80
CA HIS A 207 -7.47 8.26 8.64
C HIS A 207 -6.94 7.03 9.37
N TYR A 208 -7.80 6.09 9.76
CA TYR A 208 -7.39 4.86 10.45
C TYR A 208 -6.41 4.01 9.63
N LYS A 209 -6.35 4.20 8.32
CA LYS A 209 -5.43 3.47 7.43
C LYS A 209 -3.98 3.99 7.49
N ILE A 210 -3.75 5.21 8.01
CA ILE A 210 -2.41 5.83 8.12
C ILE A 210 -2.01 6.18 9.56
N LYS A 211 -2.90 6.05 10.53
CA LYS A 211 -2.66 6.40 11.94
C LYS A 211 -1.90 5.29 12.67
N LEU A 212 -0.63 5.15 12.33
CA LEU A 212 0.24 4.08 12.83
C LEU A 212 0.33 4.09 14.37
N LYS A 213 0.59 5.25 14.98
CA LYS A 213 0.71 5.39 16.45
C LYS A 213 -0.57 4.95 17.18
N GLU A 214 -1.72 5.46 16.76
CA GLU A 214 -3.02 5.11 17.36
C GLU A 214 -3.33 3.60 17.23
N ARG A 215 -2.94 3.00 16.09
CA ARG A 215 -3.10 1.56 15.88
C ARG A 215 -2.20 0.74 16.81
N PHE A 216 -0.96 1.17 17.05
CA PHE A 216 -0.07 0.54 18.05
C PHE A 216 -0.65 0.63 19.45
N GLU A 217 -1.08 1.82 19.89
CA GLU A 217 -1.68 2.05 21.22
C GLU A 217 -2.93 1.18 21.42
N SER A 218 -3.81 1.13 20.42
CA SER A 218 -5.00 0.27 20.47
C SER A 218 -4.64 -1.21 20.61
N LYS A 219 -3.62 -1.68 19.87
CA LYS A 219 -3.14 -3.07 19.99
C LYS A 219 -2.51 -3.34 21.34
N ARG A 220 -1.69 -2.41 21.86
CA ARG A 220 -1.06 -2.50 23.19
C ARG A 220 -2.12 -2.58 24.28
N THR A 221 -3.10 -1.68 24.29
CA THR A 221 -4.21 -1.69 25.24
C THR A 221 -4.97 -3.02 25.22
N LYS A 222 -5.23 -3.55 24.05
CA LYS A 222 -5.89 -4.85 23.90
C LYS A 222 -5.05 -5.98 24.52
N LEU A 223 -3.75 -6.01 24.28
CA LEU A 223 -2.86 -7.03 24.84
C LEU A 223 -2.73 -6.93 26.37
N LEU A 224 -2.66 -5.71 26.92
CA LEU A 224 -2.67 -5.49 28.36
C LEU A 224 -3.94 -6.05 29.02
N LYS A 225 -5.12 -5.87 28.40
CA LYS A 225 -6.38 -6.47 28.87
C LYS A 225 -6.36 -7.99 28.89
N TYR A 226 -5.56 -8.63 28.01
CA TYR A 226 -5.34 -10.08 28.03
C TYR A 226 -4.24 -10.54 29.01
N GLY A 227 -3.72 -9.65 29.86
CA GLY A 227 -2.74 -9.98 30.92
C GLY A 227 -1.27 -9.95 30.46
N TYR A 228 -0.98 -9.55 29.24
CA TYR A 228 0.41 -9.41 28.79
C TYR A 228 1.01 -8.11 29.34
N LYS A 229 2.10 -8.23 30.12
CA LYS A 229 2.75 -7.07 30.77
C LYS A 229 3.96 -6.54 29.98
N ASN A 230 4.67 -7.41 29.26
CA ASN A 230 5.92 -7.09 28.57
C ASN A 230 5.67 -6.96 27.05
N ILE A 231 5.29 -5.77 26.62
CA ILE A 231 4.93 -5.48 25.22
C ILE A 231 5.94 -4.49 24.64
N ASN A 232 6.75 -4.95 23.70
CA ASN A 232 7.69 -4.12 22.95
C ASN A 232 7.11 -3.80 21.59
N ASP A 233 7.31 -2.62 21.10
CA ASP A 233 6.85 -2.25 19.77
C ASP A 233 8.00 -1.93 18.81
N TRP A 234 7.62 -1.85 17.55
CA TRP A 234 8.49 -1.55 16.43
C TRP A 234 9.16 -0.16 16.53
N ALA A 235 8.50 0.84 17.15
CA ALA A 235 9.07 2.18 17.32
C ALA A 235 10.15 2.19 18.42
N GLU A 236 9.91 1.51 19.55
CA GLU A 236 10.87 1.41 20.65
C GLU A 236 12.17 0.72 20.23
N THR A 237 12.08 -0.25 19.33
CA THR A 237 13.26 -0.96 18.81
C THR A 237 14.19 -0.04 18.03
N VAL A 238 13.67 1.03 17.43
CA VAL A 238 14.48 2.00 16.66
C VAL A 238 15.23 2.97 17.54
N LEU A 239 14.60 3.45 18.60
CA LEU A 239 15.26 4.37 19.53
C LEU A 239 16.39 3.68 20.31
N LYS A 240 16.30 2.34 20.49
CA LYS A 240 17.30 1.55 21.22
C LYS A 240 18.41 0.96 20.34
N ASN A 241 18.24 0.84 19.02
CA ASN A 241 19.13 0.05 18.17
C ASN A 241 19.55 0.70 16.85
N GLY A 242 19.23 1.97 16.60
CA GLY A 242 19.82 2.70 15.49
C GLY A 242 21.34 2.86 15.70
N TYR A 243 22.14 2.63 14.66
CA TYR A 243 23.53 3.08 14.67
C TYR A 243 23.54 4.57 14.33
N SER A 244 24.14 5.39 15.20
CA SER A 244 24.42 6.78 14.89
C SER A 244 25.50 6.89 13.81
N GLN A 245 25.70 8.08 13.26
CA GLN A 245 26.83 8.33 12.35
C GLN A 245 28.16 8.07 13.06
N GLU A 246 28.23 8.36 14.35
CA GLU A 246 29.40 8.10 15.20
C GLU A 246 29.64 6.60 15.38
N ASP A 247 28.56 5.82 15.63
CA ASP A 247 28.66 4.35 15.68
C ASP A 247 29.16 3.78 14.33
N GLU A 248 28.66 4.31 13.20
CA GLU A 248 29.10 3.88 11.86
C GLU A 248 30.56 4.19 11.62
N ASN A 249 31.00 5.41 11.94
CA ASN A 249 32.39 5.83 11.83
C ASN A 249 33.30 4.99 12.75
N PHE A 250 32.83 4.71 13.97
CA PHE A 250 33.56 3.81 14.88
C PHE A 250 33.73 2.40 14.30
N ILE A 251 32.65 1.82 13.73
CA ILE A 251 32.73 0.50 13.09
C ILE A 251 33.73 0.50 11.93
N ILE A 252 33.67 1.53 11.05
CA ILE A 252 34.54 1.65 9.91
C ILE A 252 36.02 1.73 10.37
N ASN A 253 36.34 2.65 11.27
CA ASN A 253 37.68 2.84 11.78
C ASN A 253 38.21 1.58 12.51
N SER A 254 37.37 0.95 13.32
CA SER A 254 37.70 -0.27 14.04
C SER A 254 38.00 -1.44 13.10
N LYS A 255 37.26 -1.57 11.99
CA LYS A 255 37.56 -2.59 10.97
C LYS A 255 38.85 -2.31 10.24
N LEU A 256 39.16 -1.06 9.91
CA LEU A 256 40.42 -0.64 9.28
C LEU A 256 41.62 -0.89 10.20
N THR A 257 41.43 -0.77 11.52
CA THR A 257 42.46 -1.06 12.52
C THR A 257 42.52 -2.54 12.94
N GLY A 258 41.71 -3.41 12.34
CA GLY A 258 41.81 -4.86 12.50
C GLY A 258 41.01 -5.43 13.67
N LEU A 259 40.15 -4.66 14.34
CA LEU A 259 39.29 -5.18 15.41
C LEU A 259 38.31 -6.24 14.87
N THR A 260 38.09 -7.25 15.68
CA THR A 260 37.08 -8.29 15.40
C THR A 260 35.66 -7.76 15.60
N ASP A 261 34.67 -8.34 14.91
CA ASP A 261 33.27 -7.99 15.05
C ASP A 261 32.75 -8.15 16.49
N LYS A 262 33.38 -9.07 17.26
CA LYS A 262 33.04 -9.32 18.68
C LYS A 262 33.53 -8.19 19.58
N GLU A 263 34.75 -7.68 19.34
CA GLU A 263 35.30 -6.53 20.08
C GLU A 263 34.53 -5.26 19.78
N ILE A 264 34.15 -5.01 18.50
CA ILE A 264 33.32 -3.89 18.10
C ILE A 264 31.94 -3.98 18.75
N ALA A 265 31.35 -5.18 18.80
CA ALA A 265 30.06 -5.39 19.45
C ALA A 265 30.13 -5.10 20.96
N SER A 266 31.21 -5.51 21.62
CA SER A 266 31.45 -5.21 23.04
C SER A 266 31.62 -3.71 23.28
N ALA A 267 32.45 -3.04 22.49
CA ALA A 267 32.72 -1.60 22.61
C ALA A 267 31.47 -0.73 22.41
N LEU A 268 30.61 -1.11 21.46
CA LEU A 268 29.34 -0.41 21.19
C LEU A 268 28.18 -0.85 22.08
N ASN A 269 28.42 -1.80 23.02
CA ASN A 269 27.37 -2.44 23.81
C ASN A 269 26.18 -2.94 22.93
N ARG A 270 26.52 -3.60 21.82
CA ARG A 270 25.59 -4.13 20.83
C ARG A 270 25.69 -5.64 20.75
N SER A 271 24.67 -6.29 20.20
CA SER A 271 24.74 -7.72 19.92
C SER A 271 25.73 -8.00 18.79
N TYR A 272 26.48 -9.10 18.90
CA TYR A 272 27.40 -9.57 17.85
C TYR A 272 26.73 -9.58 16.46
N TRP A 273 25.58 -10.23 16.34
CA TRP A 273 24.85 -10.31 15.06
C TRP A 273 24.35 -8.96 14.55
N GLY A 274 24.06 -8.02 15.45
CA GLY A 274 23.70 -6.65 15.07
C GLY A 274 24.86 -5.93 14.41
N VAL A 275 26.08 -6.09 14.94
CA VAL A 275 27.30 -5.50 14.37
C VAL A 275 27.66 -6.17 13.04
N VAL A 276 27.62 -7.50 12.96
CA VAL A 276 27.86 -8.25 11.70
C VAL A 276 26.92 -7.79 10.58
N ASP A 277 25.62 -7.63 10.87
CA ASP A 277 24.65 -7.17 9.86
C ASP A 277 24.89 -5.70 9.47
N LYS A 278 25.30 -4.84 10.41
CA LYS A 278 25.66 -3.45 10.10
C LYS A 278 26.93 -3.36 9.23
N ILE A 279 27.95 -4.13 9.53
CA ILE A 279 29.19 -4.22 8.73
C ILE A 279 28.84 -4.67 7.30
N ARG A 280 27.99 -5.69 7.15
CA ARG A 280 27.55 -6.14 5.84
C ARG A 280 26.85 -5.04 5.04
N ARG A 281 26.02 -4.22 5.69
CA ARG A 281 25.34 -3.09 5.03
C ARG A 281 26.34 -2.00 4.64
N LEU A 282 27.28 -1.64 5.51
CA LEU A 282 28.34 -0.66 5.19
C LEU A 282 29.18 -1.08 3.99
N LYS A 283 29.49 -2.38 3.85
CA LYS A 283 30.16 -2.92 2.66
C LYS A 283 29.30 -2.80 1.38
N ILE A 284 28.00 -3.07 1.47
CA ILE A 284 27.08 -2.92 0.32
C ILE A 284 26.97 -1.43 -0.09
N GLU A 285 27.06 -0.52 0.87
CA GLU A 285 27.03 0.92 0.66
C GLU A 285 28.38 1.51 0.23
N SER A 286 29.40 0.65 0.02
CA SER A 286 30.80 1.04 -0.32
C SER A 286 31.41 2.02 0.68
N LYS A 287 31.05 1.90 1.98
CA LYS A 287 31.59 2.71 3.07
C LYS A 287 32.68 1.98 3.86
N LEU A 288 32.83 0.67 3.60
CA LEU A 288 33.80 -0.21 4.24
C LEU A 288 34.39 -1.19 3.25
#